data_2dc5c23fd754b47045272916ed9f6f4e
#
_entry.id   2dc5c23fd754b47045272916ed9f6f4e
#
_cell.length_a   1.000
_cell.length_b   1.000
_cell.length_c   1.000
_cell.angle_alpha   90.00
_cell.angle_beta   90.00
_cell.angle_gamma   90.00
#
_symmetry.space_group_name_H-M   'P 1'
#
loop_
_entity.id
_entity.type
_entity.pdbx_description
1 polymer ?
#
loop_
_entity_poly.entity_id
_entity_poly.type
_entity_poly.pdbx_seq_one_letter_code
_entity_poly.pdbx_strand_id
1 'polypeptide(L)'
;MEADFILGCSDEDLRRTVPQIMNPDNELMSGGLINEKSLPLFSALPADPLFMGSQEFLKTVIPSASGVSNALGLARLFAPVACGGEYNGSMMYKPETVKAMSVEQWHHPDYLFGNDFRVALGLLLNIPFNYFGLEGNVGSAGAGGYTVFADPENRIAFGYTPNRFTTGPGLGHESARLVDAFYSCL
;
A
#
# COMPACT_ATOMS: atom_id res chain seq x y z
N MET A 1 -16.68 8.87 -6.78
CA MET A 1 -15.73 8.98 -5.63
C MET A 1 -14.56 9.83 -6.10
N GLU A 2 -14.29 10.93 -5.42
CA GLU A 2 -13.14 11.79 -5.74
C GLU A 2 -11.87 11.30 -5.03
N ALA A 3 -11.48 10.06 -5.33
CA ALA A 3 -10.19 9.56 -4.91
C ALA A 3 -9.18 9.95 -6.00
N ASP A 4 -8.22 10.80 -5.68
CA ASP A 4 -7.13 11.17 -6.58
C ASP A 4 -6.14 9.99 -6.66
N PHE A 5 -6.52 9.00 -7.46
CA PHE A 5 -5.75 7.77 -7.69
C PHE A 5 -5.68 7.50 -9.20
N ILE A 6 -4.48 7.42 -9.74
CA ILE A 6 -4.22 7.37 -11.17
C ILE A 6 -3.40 6.13 -11.51
N LEU A 7 -3.80 5.42 -12.53
CA LEU A 7 -3.01 4.39 -13.21
C LEU A 7 -2.77 4.82 -14.66
N GLY A 8 -1.52 4.92 -15.07
CA GLY A 8 -1.16 5.42 -16.38
C GLY A 8 -1.31 6.94 -16.47
N CYS A 9 -0.39 7.66 -15.85
CA CYS A 9 -0.37 9.12 -15.79
C CYS A 9 -0.32 9.77 -17.18
N SER A 10 -1.14 10.80 -17.39
CA SER A 10 -0.97 11.74 -18.49
C SER A 10 0.20 12.72 -18.22
N ASP A 11 0.59 13.50 -19.22
CA ASP A 11 1.60 14.56 -19.03
C ASP A 11 1.13 15.63 -18.03
N GLU A 12 -0.17 15.83 -17.89
CA GLU A 12 -0.75 16.73 -16.89
C GLU A 12 -0.63 16.14 -15.49
N ASP A 13 -0.92 14.85 -15.32
CA ASP A 13 -0.77 14.17 -14.04
C ASP A 13 0.67 14.18 -13.57
N LEU A 14 1.63 13.93 -14.46
CA LEU A 14 3.06 13.95 -14.14
C LEU A 14 3.53 15.30 -13.58
N ARG A 15 2.94 16.40 -14.00
CA ARG A 15 3.27 17.73 -13.42
C ARG A 15 2.84 17.88 -11.97
N ARG A 16 1.94 17.02 -11.49
CA ARG A 16 1.44 17.00 -10.11
C ARG A 16 2.18 15.98 -9.24
N THR A 17 3.05 15.16 -9.83
CA THR A 17 3.81 14.17 -9.07
C THR A 17 5.05 14.78 -8.44
N VAL A 18 5.46 14.27 -7.29
CA VAL A 18 6.74 14.56 -6.65
C VAL A 18 7.71 13.42 -6.93
N PRO A 19 8.98 13.71 -7.25
CA PRO A 19 10.00 12.67 -7.44
C PRO A 19 10.14 11.78 -6.22
N GLN A 20 10.29 10.49 -6.43
CA GLN A 20 10.68 9.57 -5.39
C GLN A 20 12.17 9.73 -5.07
N ILE A 21 12.48 9.72 -3.79
CA ILE A 21 13.85 9.81 -3.27
C ILE A 21 14.26 8.41 -2.83
N MET A 22 15.35 7.91 -3.43
CA MET A 22 15.95 6.66 -2.99
C MET A 22 16.54 6.83 -1.61
N ASN A 23 16.27 5.86 -0.76
CA ASN A 23 16.92 5.72 0.52
C ASN A 23 18.06 4.70 0.35
N PRO A 24 19.31 5.07 0.54
CA PRO A 24 20.44 4.15 0.39
C PRO A 24 20.39 2.99 1.38
N ASP A 25 19.70 3.19 2.52
CA ASP A 25 19.53 2.19 3.57
C ASP A 25 18.27 1.31 3.34
N ASN A 26 17.61 1.44 2.19
CA ASN A 26 16.43 0.63 1.88
C ASN A 26 16.83 -0.83 1.66
N GLU A 27 16.34 -1.72 2.55
CA GLU A 27 16.66 -3.14 2.52
C GLU A 27 16.21 -3.84 1.24
N LEU A 28 15.08 -3.44 0.66
CA LEU A 28 14.61 -3.97 -0.61
C LEU A 28 15.60 -3.66 -1.73
N MET A 29 16.09 -2.43 -1.80
CA MET A 29 16.98 -1.99 -2.86
C MET A 29 18.44 -2.42 -2.62
N SER A 30 18.84 -2.66 -1.37
CA SER A 30 20.16 -3.22 -1.03
C SER A 30 20.26 -4.75 -1.24
N GLY A 31 19.20 -5.37 -1.74
CA GLY A 31 19.16 -6.81 -2.01
C GLY A 31 18.67 -7.66 -0.83
N GLY A 32 18.24 -7.05 0.27
CA GLY A 32 17.73 -7.78 1.43
C GLY A 32 16.52 -8.66 1.14
N LEU A 33 15.66 -8.23 0.21
CA LEU A 33 14.51 -9.00 -0.28
C LEU A 33 14.79 -9.73 -1.61
N ILE A 34 15.98 -9.57 -2.19
CA ILE A 34 16.37 -10.26 -3.42
C ILE A 34 17.06 -11.56 -3.05
N ASN A 35 16.49 -12.66 -3.46
CA ASN A 35 17.02 -14.01 -3.28
C ASN A 35 16.87 -14.81 -4.58
N GLU A 36 17.32 -16.06 -4.61
CA GLU A 36 17.27 -16.90 -5.82
C GLU A 36 15.87 -17.03 -6.42
N LYS A 37 14.81 -16.97 -5.61
CA LYS A 37 13.43 -17.11 -6.08
C LYS A 37 12.86 -15.80 -6.62
N SER A 38 13.20 -14.67 -6.01
CA SER A 38 12.73 -13.35 -6.40
C SER A 38 13.60 -12.71 -7.50
N LEU A 39 14.85 -13.16 -7.68
CA LEU A 39 15.78 -12.61 -8.67
C LEU A 39 15.22 -12.54 -10.10
N PRO A 40 14.50 -13.56 -10.63
CA PRO A 40 13.93 -13.47 -11.98
C PRO A 40 12.93 -12.33 -12.14
N LEU A 41 12.16 -12.02 -11.09
CA LEU A 41 11.22 -10.90 -11.10
C LEU A 41 11.96 -9.56 -11.18
N PHE A 42 12.97 -9.37 -10.35
CA PHE A 42 13.73 -8.12 -10.32
C PHE A 42 14.66 -7.96 -11.53
N SER A 43 15.19 -9.03 -12.08
CA SER A 43 16.01 -8.99 -13.29
C SER A 43 15.24 -8.61 -14.56
N ALA A 44 13.92 -8.71 -14.54
CA ALA A 44 13.04 -8.24 -15.62
C ALA A 44 12.84 -6.72 -15.60
N LEU A 45 13.20 -6.03 -14.51
CA LEU A 45 13.12 -4.58 -14.40
C LEU A 45 14.44 -3.94 -14.83
N PRO A 46 14.42 -2.69 -15.33
CA PRO A 46 15.63 -1.93 -15.56
C PRO A 46 16.49 -1.85 -14.30
N ALA A 47 17.81 -1.88 -14.48
CA ALA A 47 18.76 -1.85 -13.37
C ALA A 47 18.80 -0.49 -12.62
N ASP A 48 18.21 0.56 -13.18
CA ASP A 48 18.07 1.84 -12.51
C ASP A 48 17.03 1.73 -11.38
N PRO A 49 17.42 1.87 -10.11
CA PRO A 49 16.50 1.78 -8.99
C PRO A 49 15.44 2.89 -8.99
N LEU A 50 15.69 4.02 -9.69
CA LEU A 50 14.73 5.11 -9.84
C LEU A 50 13.74 4.88 -10.99
N PHE A 51 13.90 3.81 -11.77
CA PHE A 51 13.00 3.50 -12.89
C PHE A 51 11.53 3.49 -12.51
N MET A 52 11.18 2.96 -11.34
CA MET A 52 9.80 2.90 -10.85
C MET A 52 9.19 4.29 -10.55
N GLY A 53 10.02 5.32 -10.43
CA GLY A 53 9.59 6.72 -10.35
C GLY A 53 9.70 7.49 -11.67
N SER A 54 10.17 6.84 -12.74
CA SER A 54 10.35 7.50 -14.04
C SER A 54 9.00 7.83 -14.70
N GLN A 55 9.00 8.85 -15.56
CA GLN A 55 7.80 9.20 -16.32
C GLN A 55 7.31 8.05 -17.22
N GLU A 56 8.23 7.28 -17.78
CA GLU A 56 7.92 6.11 -18.60
C GLU A 56 7.15 5.06 -17.78
N PHE A 57 7.63 4.75 -16.59
CA PHE A 57 6.98 3.79 -15.70
C PHE A 57 5.60 4.30 -15.24
N LEU A 58 5.50 5.55 -14.82
CA LEU A 58 4.24 6.13 -14.32
C LEU A 58 3.17 6.27 -15.41
N LYS A 59 3.55 6.40 -16.68
CA LYS A 59 2.63 6.37 -17.83
C LYS A 59 2.12 4.97 -18.15
N THR A 60 2.81 3.93 -17.68
CA THR A 60 2.45 2.55 -17.95
C THR A 60 1.40 2.07 -16.96
N VAL A 61 0.38 1.36 -17.42
CA VAL A 61 -0.66 0.78 -16.56
C VAL A 61 -0.18 -0.55 -16.01
N ILE A 62 0.40 -0.52 -14.81
CA ILE A 62 0.81 -1.71 -14.05
C ILE A 62 0.08 -1.67 -12.70
N PRO A 63 -1.08 -2.35 -12.56
CA PRO A 63 -1.93 -2.24 -11.36
C PRO A 63 -1.22 -2.55 -10.05
N SER A 64 -0.21 -3.42 -10.08
CA SER A 64 0.56 -3.83 -8.90
C SER A 64 1.65 -2.84 -8.48
N ALA A 65 1.98 -1.82 -9.29
CA ALA A 65 3.18 -1.03 -9.03
C ALA A 65 3.11 0.44 -9.47
N SER A 66 2.35 0.81 -10.53
CA SER A 66 2.40 2.17 -11.10
C SER A 66 1.26 3.09 -10.63
N GLY A 67 0.57 2.74 -9.56
CA GLY A 67 -0.47 3.60 -8.97
C GLY A 67 0.14 4.87 -8.37
N VAL A 68 -0.42 6.04 -8.71
CA VAL A 68 -0.04 7.34 -8.18
C VAL A 68 -1.21 7.93 -7.42
N SER A 69 -0.97 8.38 -6.20
CA SER A 69 -1.98 8.98 -5.34
C SER A 69 -1.34 9.88 -4.29
N ASN A 70 -2.16 10.49 -3.47
CA ASN A 70 -1.78 11.15 -2.23
C ASN A 70 -2.49 10.52 -1.02
N ALA A 71 -2.10 10.87 0.18
CA ALA A 71 -2.64 10.29 1.42
C ALA A 71 -4.17 10.39 1.49
N LEU A 72 -4.74 11.53 1.12
CA LEU A 72 -6.19 11.74 1.12
C LEU A 72 -6.89 10.89 0.05
N GLY A 73 -6.30 10.78 -1.14
CA GLY A 73 -6.80 9.92 -2.23
C GLY A 73 -6.86 8.46 -1.81
N LEU A 74 -5.80 7.95 -1.17
CA LEU A 74 -5.76 6.60 -0.62
C LEU A 74 -6.80 6.40 0.49
N ALA A 75 -6.90 7.33 1.44
CA ALA A 75 -7.90 7.25 2.51
C ALA A 75 -9.33 7.23 1.94
N ARG A 76 -9.64 8.07 0.95
CA ARG A 76 -10.94 8.07 0.27
C ARG A 76 -11.23 6.77 -0.46
N LEU A 77 -10.21 6.14 -1.07
CA LEU A 77 -10.35 4.85 -1.74
C LEU A 77 -10.74 3.73 -0.75
N PHE A 78 -10.23 3.79 0.49
CA PHE A 78 -10.51 2.82 1.54
C PHE A 78 -11.71 3.18 2.43
N ALA A 79 -12.22 4.41 2.37
CA ALA A 79 -13.36 4.84 3.15
C ALA A 79 -14.62 3.97 2.99
N PRO A 80 -15.00 3.48 1.79
CA PRO A 80 -16.12 2.55 1.65
C PRO A 80 -15.91 1.25 2.44
N VAL A 81 -14.69 0.72 2.51
CA VAL A 81 -14.38 -0.49 3.30
C VAL A 81 -14.52 -0.19 4.79
N ALA A 82 -13.99 0.92 5.26
CA ALA A 82 -14.13 1.36 6.65
C ALA A 82 -15.58 1.62 7.06
N CYS A 83 -16.42 2.05 6.12
CA CYS A 83 -17.81 2.43 6.38
C CYS A 83 -18.84 1.36 6.00
N GLY A 84 -18.45 0.09 5.93
CA GLY A 84 -19.37 -1.02 5.67
C GLY A 84 -19.94 -1.05 4.26
N GLY A 85 -19.25 -0.45 3.30
CA GLY A 85 -19.60 -0.39 1.88
C GLY A 85 -20.16 0.93 1.41
N GLU A 86 -20.41 1.87 2.33
CA GLU A 86 -20.99 3.18 2.02
C GLU A 86 -19.93 4.27 1.95
N TYR A 87 -20.10 5.21 1.03
CA TYR A 87 -19.33 6.44 0.97
C TYR A 87 -20.18 7.60 0.44
N ASN A 88 -20.24 8.69 1.19
CA ASN A 88 -21.03 9.90 0.86
C ASN A 88 -22.49 9.58 0.49
N GLY A 89 -23.16 8.72 1.26
CA GLY A 89 -24.55 8.35 1.04
C GLY A 89 -24.81 7.39 -0.15
N SER A 90 -23.73 6.88 -0.77
CA SER A 90 -23.81 5.93 -1.88
C SER A 90 -23.20 4.58 -1.48
N MET A 91 -23.94 3.51 -1.74
CA MET A 91 -23.44 2.14 -1.54
C MET A 91 -22.46 1.78 -2.66
N MET A 92 -21.16 1.66 -2.33
CA MET A 92 -20.08 1.27 -3.23
C MET A 92 -19.88 -0.24 -3.24
N TYR A 93 -19.98 -0.88 -2.08
CA TYR A 93 -19.89 -2.33 -1.91
C TYR A 93 -21.05 -2.81 -1.06
N LYS A 94 -21.52 -4.03 -1.28
CA LYS A 94 -22.48 -4.66 -0.37
C LYS A 94 -21.79 -4.96 0.97
N PRO A 95 -22.49 -4.88 2.11
CA PRO A 95 -21.90 -5.16 3.43
C PRO A 95 -21.25 -6.55 3.51
N GLU A 96 -21.86 -7.56 2.90
CA GLU A 96 -21.31 -8.91 2.83
C GLU A 96 -20.01 -8.99 2.03
N THR A 97 -19.84 -8.13 1.00
CA THR A 97 -18.58 -8.01 0.25
C THR A 97 -17.49 -7.42 1.14
N VAL A 98 -17.76 -6.34 1.85
CA VAL A 98 -16.81 -5.75 2.80
C VAL A 98 -16.40 -6.75 3.87
N LYS A 99 -17.37 -7.48 4.43
CA LYS A 99 -17.07 -8.55 5.39
C LYS A 99 -16.16 -9.62 4.78
N ALA A 100 -16.43 -10.06 3.55
CA ALA A 100 -15.58 -11.05 2.86
C ALA A 100 -14.16 -10.53 2.60
N MET A 101 -13.99 -9.23 2.31
CA MET A 101 -12.69 -8.58 2.13
C MET A 101 -11.84 -8.55 3.41
N SER A 102 -12.42 -8.78 4.58
CA SER A 102 -11.74 -8.78 5.88
C SER A 102 -11.51 -10.19 6.44
N VAL A 103 -11.94 -11.23 5.74
CA VAL A 103 -11.75 -12.62 6.17
C VAL A 103 -10.43 -13.16 5.65
N GLU A 104 -9.59 -13.68 6.56
CA GLU A 104 -8.34 -14.34 6.19
C GLU A 104 -8.57 -15.48 5.21
N GLN A 105 -7.87 -15.43 4.09
CA GLN A 105 -7.87 -16.47 3.06
C GLN A 105 -6.59 -17.28 3.08
N TRP A 106 -5.49 -16.66 3.51
CA TRP A 106 -4.18 -17.27 3.47
C TRP A 106 -3.26 -16.64 4.51
N HIS A 107 -2.48 -17.46 5.22
CA HIS A 107 -1.47 -17.04 6.18
C HIS A 107 -0.28 -17.99 6.15
N HIS A 108 0.77 -17.61 5.48
CA HIS A 108 2.03 -18.37 5.37
C HIS A 108 3.17 -17.42 4.95
N PRO A 109 4.43 -17.85 5.08
CA PRO A 109 5.54 -17.17 4.46
C PRO A 109 5.36 -17.09 2.94
N ASP A 110 5.56 -15.92 2.39
CA ASP A 110 5.52 -15.68 0.96
C ASP A 110 6.63 -16.46 0.25
N TYR A 111 6.30 -17.04 -0.90
CA TYR A 111 7.27 -17.88 -1.62
C TYR A 111 8.48 -17.12 -2.15
N LEU A 112 8.27 -15.86 -2.57
CA LEU A 112 9.32 -15.04 -3.18
C LEU A 112 10.25 -14.44 -2.14
N PHE A 113 9.68 -13.83 -1.11
CA PHE A 113 10.42 -13.02 -0.13
C PHE A 113 10.65 -13.74 1.20
N GLY A 114 9.89 -14.82 1.47
CA GLY A 114 9.99 -15.57 2.72
C GLY A 114 9.42 -14.86 3.94
N ASN A 115 8.82 -13.69 3.76
CA ASN A 115 8.16 -12.95 4.83
C ASN A 115 6.76 -13.47 5.08
N ASP A 116 6.35 -13.43 6.33
CA ASP A 116 4.99 -13.83 6.71
C ASP A 116 3.97 -12.82 6.18
N PHE A 117 2.88 -13.34 5.58
CA PHE A 117 1.76 -12.54 5.10
C PHE A 117 0.44 -13.13 5.55
N ARG A 118 -0.47 -12.27 5.96
CA ARG A 118 -1.90 -12.59 6.12
C ARG A 118 -2.67 -11.87 5.03
N VAL A 119 -3.41 -12.61 4.22
CA VAL A 119 -4.08 -12.09 3.03
C VAL A 119 -5.56 -12.39 3.10
N ALA A 120 -6.38 -11.38 2.85
CA ALA A 120 -7.80 -11.47 2.63
C ALA A 120 -8.13 -11.35 1.12
N LEU A 121 -9.38 -11.13 0.76
CA LEU A 121 -9.76 -10.93 -0.66
C LEU A 121 -9.29 -9.55 -1.15
N GLY A 122 -8.11 -9.52 -1.78
CA GLY A 122 -7.53 -8.33 -2.37
C GLY A 122 -6.89 -7.35 -1.38
N LEU A 123 -6.86 -7.67 -0.09
CA LEU A 123 -6.29 -6.84 0.97
C LEU A 123 -5.33 -7.66 1.84
N LEU A 124 -4.42 -6.97 2.50
CA LEU A 124 -3.58 -7.52 3.56
C LEU A 124 -4.26 -7.33 4.92
N LEU A 125 -4.05 -8.27 5.82
CA LEU A 125 -4.44 -8.17 7.22
C LEU A 125 -3.27 -7.69 8.06
N ASN A 126 -3.56 -7.02 9.19
CA ASN A 126 -2.54 -6.50 10.09
C ASN A 126 -1.63 -7.60 10.65
N ILE A 127 -0.33 -7.43 10.50
CA ILE A 127 0.75 -8.21 11.12
C ILE A 127 1.98 -7.31 11.33
N PRO A 128 2.98 -7.73 12.11
CA PRO A 128 4.18 -6.90 12.29
C PRO A 128 4.93 -6.53 11.01
N PHE A 129 4.88 -7.38 9.98
CA PHE A 129 5.53 -7.11 8.69
C PHE A 129 4.77 -6.04 7.85
N ASN A 130 3.45 -5.99 7.93
CA ASN A 130 2.61 -4.93 7.33
C ASN A 130 1.67 -4.36 8.39
N TYR A 131 2.13 -3.29 9.01
CA TYR A 131 1.51 -2.74 10.20
C TYR A 131 0.39 -1.74 9.87
N PHE A 132 -0.82 -2.04 10.37
CA PHE A 132 -2.03 -1.23 10.21
C PHE A 132 -2.68 -0.84 11.56
N GLY A 133 -1.97 -0.96 12.67
CA GLY A 133 -2.48 -0.65 14.00
C GLY A 133 -3.23 -1.80 14.65
N LEU A 134 -4.57 -1.85 14.53
CA LEU A 134 -5.39 -2.85 15.21
C LEU A 134 -5.54 -4.14 14.39
N GLU A 135 -5.78 -5.26 15.07
CA GLU A 135 -5.84 -6.58 14.43
C GLU A 135 -6.94 -6.69 13.35
N GLY A 136 -8.10 -6.07 13.56
CA GLY A 136 -9.22 -6.08 12.61
C GLY A 136 -9.01 -5.21 11.35
N ASN A 137 -7.91 -4.48 11.27
CA ASN A 137 -7.63 -3.58 10.16
C ASN A 137 -7.19 -4.34 8.92
N VAL A 138 -7.66 -3.85 7.77
CA VAL A 138 -7.35 -4.40 6.45
C VAL A 138 -6.81 -3.31 5.54
N GLY A 139 -5.77 -3.63 4.78
CA GLY A 139 -5.10 -2.57 4.04
C GLY A 139 -4.16 -3.04 2.96
N SER A 140 -3.27 -2.13 2.60
CA SER A 140 -2.16 -2.36 1.69
C SER A 140 -0.98 -1.47 2.09
N ALA A 141 0.21 -1.98 1.91
CA ALA A 141 1.45 -1.23 2.08
C ALA A 141 2.45 -1.69 1.02
N GLY A 142 3.43 -0.86 0.70
CA GLY A 142 4.40 -1.18 -0.34
C GLY A 142 5.80 -0.68 -0.08
N ALA A 143 6.74 -1.17 -0.87
CA ALA A 143 8.16 -0.88 -0.77
C ALA A 143 8.51 0.62 -0.87
N GLY A 144 7.66 1.42 -1.53
CA GLY A 144 7.78 2.87 -1.56
C GLY A 144 7.49 3.57 -0.24
N GLY A 145 7.06 2.83 0.80
CA GLY A 145 6.75 3.34 2.13
C GLY A 145 5.30 3.78 2.31
N TYR A 146 4.44 3.66 1.30
CA TYR A 146 3.03 4.00 1.46
C TYR A 146 2.32 2.98 2.38
N THR A 147 1.33 3.48 3.08
CA THR A 147 0.42 2.66 3.89
C THR A 147 -0.99 3.19 3.72
N VAL A 148 -1.93 2.29 3.50
CA VAL A 148 -3.35 2.60 3.51
C VAL A 148 -4.11 1.47 4.19
N PHE A 149 -5.06 1.81 5.05
CA PHE A 149 -5.91 0.80 5.66
C PHE A 149 -7.30 1.33 5.98
N ALA A 150 -8.22 0.41 6.13
CA ALA A 150 -9.54 0.61 6.72
C ALA A 150 -9.59 -0.04 8.10
N ASP A 151 -10.21 0.65 9.04
CA ASP A 151 -10.63 0.17 10.33
C ASP A 151 -12.17 0.17 10.35
N PRO A 152 -12.79 -0.98 10.08
CA PRO A 152 -14.25 -1.06 10.03
C PRO A 152 -14.92 -0.90 11.39
N GLU A 153 -14.24 -1.21 12.49
CA GLU A 153 -14.77 -1.09 13.85
C GLU A 153 -14.94 0.39 14.23
N ASN A 154 -13.93 1.20 13.97
CA ASN A 154 -13.93 2.62 14.30
C ASN A 154 -14.38 3.51 13.11
N ARG A 155 -14.70 2.94 11.95
CA ARG A 155 -15.10 3.63 10.72
C ARG A 155 -14.05 4.63 10.23
N ILE A 156 -12.79 4.22 10.26
CA ILE A 156 -11.64 5.04 9.92
C ILE A 156 -10.98 4.51 8.65
N ALA A 157 -10.62 5.41 7.76
CA ALA A 157 -9.71 5.13 6.65
C ALA A 157 -8.45 5.99 6.81
N PHE A 158 -7.31 5.34 6.83
CA PHE A 158 -6.00 5.99 7.00
C PHE A 158 -5.20 5.89 5.71
N GLY A 159 -4.49 6.95 5.36
CA GLY A 159 -3.57 6.97 4.22
C GLY A 159 -2.28 7.72 4.56
N TYR A 160 -1.16 7.15 4.16
CA TYR A 160 0.18 7.73 4.28
C TYR A 160 0.96 7.51 2.99
N THR A 161 1.53 8.57 2.44
CA THR A 161 2.30 8.52 1.19
C THR A 161 3.57 9.38 1.33
N PRO A 162 4.73 8.77 1.57
CA PRO A 162 5.99 9.48 1.52
C PRO A 162 6.50 9.60 0.08
N ASN A 163 7.45 10.48 -0.15
CA ASN A 163 8.22 10.53 -1.39
C ASN A 163 9.62 9.90 -1.27
N ARG A 164 9.92 9.27 -0.13
CA ARG A 164 11.17 8.56 0.15
C ARG A 164 10.88 7.10 0.43
N PHE A 165 11.64 6.20 -0.19
CA PHE A 165 11.52 4.77 0.07
C PHE A 165 11.79 4.44 1.54
N THR A 166 11.06 3.46 2.09
CA THR A 166 11.19 3.00 3.48
C THR A 166 12.58 2.45 3.77
N THR A 167 13.00 2.52 5.04
CA THR A 167 14.21 1.85 5.54
C THR A 167 13.90 0.61 6.35
N GLY A 168 12.63 0.39 6.67
CA GLY A 168 12.25 -0.58 7.69
C GLY A 168 12.24 -2.04 7.21
N PRO A 169 12.21 -2.97 8.16
CA PRO A 169 12.22 -4.41 7.89
C PRO A 169 10.87 -4.94 7.36
N GLY A 170 9.89 -4.09 7.18
CA GLY A 170 8.56 -4.48 6.73
C GLY A 170 7.85 -3.39 5.95
N LEU A 171 6.71 -3.73 5.38
CA LEU A 171 5.85 -2.79 4.67
C LEU A 171 5.09 -1.92 5.68
N GLY A 172 5.00 -0.61 5.42
CA GLY A 172 4.30 0.32 6.30
C GLY A 172 5.06 0.72 7.57
N HIS A 173 6.29 0.29 7.75
CA HIS A 173 7.11 0.60 8.93
C HIS A 173 7.24 2.11 9.18
N GLU A 174 7.41 2.90 8.14
CA GLU A 174 7.55 4.36 8.25
C GLU A 174 6.31 5.06 8.82
N SER A 175 5.13 4.49 8.59
CA SER A 175 3.87 5.03 9.12
C SER A 175 3.53 4.53 10.52
N ALA A 176 4.19 3.49 11.04
CA ALA A 176 3.82 2.84 12.30
C ALA A 176 3.71 3.82 13.47
N ARG A 177 4.69 4.71 13.63
CA ARG A 177 4.67 5.74 14.70
C ARG A 177 3.48 6.71 14.57
N LEU A 178 3.07 7.03 13.33
CA LEU A 178 1.90 7.89 13.10
C LEU A 178 0.61 7.13 13.37
N VAL A 179 0.56 5.86 13.01
CA VAL A 179 -0.58 4.98 13.28
C VAL A 179 -0.76 4.81 14.80
N ASP A 180 0.32 4.54 15.55
CA ASP A 180 0.27 4.44 17.02
C ASP A 180 -0.16 5.73 17.68
N ALA A 181 0.42 6.87 17.26
CA ALA A 181 0.04 8.18 17.77
C ALA A 181 -1.44 8.50 17.47
N PHE A 182 -1.90 8.16 16.28
CA PHE A 182 -3.30 8.34 15.88
C PHE A 182 -4.24 7.54 16.81
N TYR A 183 -4.00 6.24 16.99
CA TYR A 183 -4.83 5.42 17.88
C TYR A 183 -4.74 5.80 19.36
N SER A 184 -3.61 6.39 19.80
CA SER A 184 -3.49 6.89 21.18
C SER A 184 -4.34 8.13 21.44
N CYS A 185 -4.91 8.76 20.41
CA CYS A 185 -5.78 9.95 20.52
C CYS A 185 -7.28 9.62 20.42
N LEU A 186 -7.64 8.37 20.18
CA LEU A 186 -9.04 7.90 20.11
C LEU A 186 -9.50 7.37 21.47
#